data_d0d12038a7e8f1292a715d1bf6ffa96f
#
_entry.id   d0d12038a7e8f1292a715d1bf6ffa96f
#
_cell.length_a   1.000
_cell.length_b   1.000
_cell.length_c   1.000
_cell.angle_alpha   90.00
_cell.angle_beta   90.00
_cell.angle_gamma   90.00
#
_symmetry.space_group_name_H-M   'P 1'
#
loop_
_entity.id
_entity.type
_entity.pdbx_description
1 polymer ?
#
loop_
_entity_poly.entity_id
_entity_poly.type
_entity_poly.pdbx_seq_one_letter_code
_entity_poly.pdbx_strand_id
1 'polypeptide(L)' 'MVNVDILKSQWKQIRGKVRPHWMALTDDDVERIEGDVDMLVELLQEKYGYSQLMAEEEVRRFVRDISEAPA' A
#
# COMPACT_ATOMS: atom_id res chain seq x y z
N MET A 1 -5.98 -16.41 -2.17
CA MET A 1 -6.53 -15.06 -2.12
C MET A 1 -5.69 -14.18 -1.22
N VAL A 2 -5.37 -12.97 -1.68
CA VAL A 2 -4.52 -12.05 -0.91
C VAL A 2 -5.36 -11.39 0.17
N ASN A 3 -4.85 -11.40 1.39
CA ASN A 3 -5.53 -10.76 2.52
C ASN A 3 -4.91 -9.38 2.77
N VAL A 4 -5.63 -8.34 2.36
CA VAL A 4 -5.13 -6.97 2.51
C VAL A 4 -5.13 -6.50 3.97
N ASP A 5 -5.79 -7.23 4.86
CA ASP A 5 -5.76 -6.88 6.28
C ASP A 5 -4.35 -6.97 6.87
N ILE A 6 -3.45 -7.68 6.20
CA ILE A 6 -2.06 -7.76 6.63
C ILE A 6 -1.40 -6.38 6.63
N LEU A 7 -1.89 -5.48 5.77
CA LEU A 7 -1.38 -4.12 5.72
C LEU A 7 -1.52 -3.44 7.08
N LYS A 8 -2.66 -3.62 7.72
CA LYS A 8 -2.91 -3.02 9.03
C LYS A 8 -2.18 -3.76 10.15
N SER A 9 -2.27 -5.10 10.13
CA SER A 9 -1.72 -5.91 11.22
C SER A 9 -0.20 -5.87 11.27
N GLN A 10 0.47 -5.66 10.14
CA GLN A 10 1.92 -5.62 10.08
C GLN A 10 2.44 -4.29 9.56
N TRP A 11 1.70 -3.23 9.79
CA TRP A 11 2.04 -1.91 9.27
C TRP A 11 3.43 -1.45 9.66
N LYS A 12 3.86 -1.72 10.88
CA LYS A 12 5.19 -1.32 11.34
C LYS A 12 6.31 -1.85 10.45
N GLN A 13 6.12 -3.07 9.93
CA GLN A 13 7.11 -3.69 9.06
C GLN A 13 6.91 -3.28 7.61
N ILE A 14 5.65 -3.09 7.21
CA ILE A 14 5.31 -2.83 5.83
C ILE A 14 5.59 -1.38 5.44
N ARG A 15 5.41 -0.45 6.39
CA ARG A 15 5.53 0.98 6.09
C ARG A 15 6.86 1.35 5.42
N GLY A 16 7.92 0.66 5.78
CA GLY A 16 9.23 0.93 5.20
C GLY A 16 9.36 0.49 3.75
N LYS A 17 8.42 -0.32 3.26
CA LYS A 17 8.43 -0.80 1.89
C LYS A 17 7.53 0.02 0.98
N VAL A 18 6.69 0.87 1.55
CA VAL A 18 5.71 1.63 0.78
C VAL A 18 6.37 2.68 -0.11
N ARG A 19 7.27 3.47 0.44
CA ARG A 19 7.90 4.54 -0.34
C ARG A 19 8.79 4.05 -1.46
N PRO A 20 9.61 3.00 -1.27
CA PRO A 20 10.37 2.47 -2.40
C PRO A 20 9.48 1.94 -3.51
N HIS A 21 8.30 1.44 -3.16
CA HIS A 21 7.37 0.87 -4.12
C HIS A 21 6.57 1.97 -4.84
N TRP A 22 6.14 2.99 -4.11
CA TRP A 22 5.38 4.11 -4.66
C TRP A 22 6.10 5.40 -4.31
N MET A 23 7.01 5.81 -5.17
CA MET A 23 7.91 6.93 -4.89
C MET A 23 7.22 8.29 -4.84
N ALA A 24 6.01 8.39 -5.39
CA ALA A 24 5.25 9.63 -5.32
C ALA A 24 4.66 9.88 -3.93
N LEU A 25 4.64 8.87 -3.07
CA LEU A 25 4.15 9.04 -1.70
C LEU A 25 5.25 9.65 -0.83
N THR A 26 4.86 10.59 0.02
CA THR A 26 5.79 11.23 0.95
C THR A 26 5.75 10.53 2.30
N ASP A 27 6.67 10.90 3.18
CA ASP A 27 6.67 10.39 4.56
C ASP A 27 5.35 10.72 5.26
N ASP A 28 4.83 11.92 5.04
CA ASP A 28 3.55 12.32 5.64
C ASP A 28 2.42 11.44 5.11
N ASP A 29 2.45 11.12 3.81
CA ASP A 29 1.44 10.25 3.23
C ASP A 29 1.48 8.87 3.88
N VAL A 30 2.67 8.31 4.08
CA VAL A 30 2.82 7.01 4.71
C VAL A 30 2.29 7.04 6.14
N GLU A 31 2.56 8.11 6.87
CA GLU A 31 2.05 8.26 8.23
C GLU A 31 0.53 8.31 8.26
N ARG A 32 -0.06 8.98 7.28
CA ARG A 32 -1.52 9.09 7.21
C ARG A 32 -2.20 7.77 6.90
N ILE A 33 -1.51 6.89 6.18
CA ILE A 33 -2.09 5.58 5.82
C ILE A 33 -2.34 4.72 7.06
N GLU A 34 -1.37 4.62 7.96
CA GLU A 34 -1.47 3.86 9.21
C GLU A 34 -2.04 2.45 9.00
N GLY A 35 -1.75 1.84 7.85
CA GLY A 35 -2.26 0.50 7.55
C GLY A 35 -3.67 0.47 7.01
N ASP A 36 -4.28 1.62 6.78
CA ASP A 36 -5.64 1.70 6.25
C ASP A 36 -5.61 1.57 4.73
N VAL A 37 -6.15 0.47 4.23
CA VAL A 37 -6.16 0.19 2.79
C VAL A 37 -6.91 1.27 2.02
N ASP A 38 -8.03 1.74 2.54
CA ASP A 38 -8.83 2.76 1.86
C ASP A 38 -8.04 4.06 1.71
N MET A 39 -7.28 4.44 2.71
CA MET A 39 -6.46 5.64 2.63
C MET A 39 -5.35 5.46 1.59
N LEU A 40 -4.72 4.29 1.54
CA LEU A 40 -3.70 4.01 0.54
C LEU A 40 -4.29 4.07 -0.86
N VAL A 41 -5.46 3.48 -1.07
CA VAL A 41 -6.14 3.54 -2.37
C VAL A 41 -6.40 4.99 -2.76
N GLU A 42 -6.89 5.80 -1.83
CA GLU A 42 -7.15 7.21 -2.10
C GLU A 42 -5.89 7.96 -2.52
N LEU A 43 -4.80 7.73 -1.81
CA LEU A 43 -3.53 8.38 -2.13
C LEU A 43 -2.99 7.97 -3.48
N LEU A 44 -3.14 6.70 -3.86
CA LEU A 44 -2.71 6.24 -5.16
C LEU A 44 -3.53 6.89 -6.28
N GLN A 45 -4.83 7.05 -6.05
CA GLN A 45 -5.66 7.77 -7.02
C GLN A 45 -5.22 9.22 -7.15
N GLU A 46 -4.90 9.84 -6.04
CA GLU A 46 -4.52 11.25 -6.01
C GLU A 46 -3.15 11.48 -6.63
N LYS A 47 -2.17 10.65 -6.29
CA LYS A 47 -0.79 10.87 -6.72
C LYS A 47 -0.49 10.34 -8.11
N TYR A 48 -1.15 9.27 -8.51
CA TYR A 48 -0.88 8.63 -9.80
C TYR A 48 -2.02 8.76 -10.79
N GLY A 49 -3.17 9.26 -10.36
CA GLY A 49 -4.32 9.38 -11.24
C GLY A 49 -4.98 8.05 -11.58
N TYR A 50 -4.76 7.04 -10.75
CA TYR A 50 -5.38 5.73 -10.97
C TYR A 50 -6.88 5.78 -10.73
N SER A 51 -7.63 4.92 -11.41
CA SER A 51 -9.01 4.66 -11.04
C SER A 51 -9.02 3.91 -9.71
N GLN A 52 -10.17 3.87 -9.05
CA GLN A 52 -10.29 3.13 -7.80
C GLN A 52 -9.91 1.67 -8.00
N LEU A 53 -10.41 1.07 -9.07
CA LEU A 53 -10.12 -0.33 -9.36
C LEU A 53 -8.62 -0.57 -9.57
N MET A 54 -7.98 0.30 -10.32
CA MET A 54 -6.54 0.19 -10.56
C MET A 54 -5.75 0.34 -9.27
N ALA A 55 -6.13 1.31 -8.44
CA ALA A 55 -5.47 1.53 -7.17
C ALA A 55 -5.60 0.31 -6.26
N GLU A 56 -6.80 -0.29 -6.21
CA GLU A 56 -7.02 -1.49 -5.41
C GLU A 56 -6.18 -2.66 -5.92
N GLU A 57 -6.06 -2.79 -7.23
CA GLU A 57 -5.22 -3.82 -7.84
C GLU A 57 -3.77 -3.65 -7.44
N GLU A 58 -3.28 -2.41 -7.44
CA GLU A 58 -1.91 -2.12 -7.06
C GLU A 58 -1.65 -2.47 -5.60
N VAL A 59 -2.60 -2.18 -4.72
CA VAL A 59 -2.47 -2.52 -3.31
C VAL A 59 -2.43 -4.03 -3.12
N ARG A 60 -3.32 -4.77 -3.80
CA ARG A 60 -3.35 -6.23 -3.71
C ARG A 60 -2.03 -6.83 -4.19
N ARG A 61 -1.51 -6.31 -5.29
CA ARG A 61 -0.25 -6.79 -5.85
C ARG A 61 0.90 -6.55 -4.88
N PHE A 62 0.92 -5.37 -4.28
CA PHE A 62 1.94 -5.03 -3.30
C PHE A 62 1.88 -5.96 -2.08
N VAL A 63 0.70 -6.17 -1.54
CA VAL A 63 0.53 -7.05 -0.37
C VAL A 63 0.94 -8.48 -0.72
N ARG A 64 0.57 -8.94 -1.91
CA ARG A 64 0.96 -10.29 -2.34
C ARG A 64 2.48 -10.43 -2.44
N ASP A 65 3.13 -9.42 -3.03
CA ASP A 65 4.57 -9.47 -3.22
C ASP A 65 5.31 -9.53 -1.89
N ILE A 66 4.90 -8.73 -0.91
CA ILE A 66 5.56 -8.75 0.39
C ILE A 66 5.21 -10.00 1.21
N SER A 67 4.04 -10.59 0.99
CA SER A 67 3.62 -11.80 1.69
C SER A 67 4.31 -13.04 1.13
N GLU A 68 4.59 -13.03 -0.17
CA GLU A 68 5.20 -14.17 -0.86
C GLU A 68 6.71 -14.04 -1.01
N ALA A 69 7.29 -12.95 -0.52
CA ALA A 69 8.72 -12.73 -0.64
C ALA A 69 9.47 -13.89 0.01
N PRO A 70 10.41 -14.49 -0.70
CA PRO A 70 11.20 -15.58 -0.11
C PRO A 70 12.04 -15.06 1.04
N ALA A 71 12.18 -15.91 2.04
CA ALA A 71 12.96 -15.56 3.22
C ALA A 71 14.45 -15.42 2.84
#